data_4a29e93aaaee8d0851100999eb0ab005
#
_entry.id   4a29e93aaaee8d0851100999eb0ab005
#
_cell.length_a   1.000
_cell.length_b   1.000
_cell.length_c   1.000
_cell.angle_alpha   90.00
_cell.angle_beta   90.00
_cell.angle_gamma   90.00
#
_symmetry.space_group_name_H-M   'P 1'
#
loop_
_entity.id
_entity.type
_entity.pdbx_description
1 polymer ?
#
loop_
_entity_poly.entity_id
_entity_poly.type
_entity_poly.pdbx_seq_one_letter_code
_entity_poly.pdbx_strand_id
1 'polypeptide(L)'
;NLDKAMETLISLGVDRVLTSGLKETAIAGAETIRYLQKEYGEQIQILAGSGINIQNVKKLIVQTGIEQVHSSCKGWLQDMTTYGENVSFAYREEEQGECKKDQRGDYEIVDTSIVKKFIDMAMTI
;
A
#
# COMPACT_ATOMS: atom_id res chain seq x y z
N ASN A 1 21.21 -0.81 -10.26
CA ASN A 1 20.61 -1.08 -11.56
C ASN A 1 19.39 -2.00 -11.36
N LEU A 2 18.22 -1.53 -11.76
CA LEU A 2 16.94 -2.21 -11.55
C LEU A 2 16.89 -3.54 -12.34
N ASP A 3 17.32 -3.55 -13.58
CA ASP A 3 17.30 -4.74 -14.43
C ASP A 3 18.15 -5.86 -13.85
N LYS A 4 19.36 -5.52 -13.41
CA LYS A 4 20.24 -6.48 -12.75
C LYS A 4 19.60 -7.07 -11.49
N ALA A 5 18.87 -6.27 -10.74
CA ALA A 5 18.13 -6.76 -9.55
C ALA A 5 17.03 -7.75 -9.96
N MET A 6 16.25 -7.43 -11.00
CA MET A 6 15.19 -8.31 -11.51
C MET A 6 15.76 -9.62 -12.07
N GLU A 7 16.80 -9.56 -12.88
CA GLU A 7 17.49 -10.73 -13.42
C GLU A 7 18.02 -11.62 -12.29
N THR A 8 18.58 -11.01 -11.23
CA THR A 8 19.06 -11.76 -10.06
C THR A 8 17.90 -12.48 -9.34
N LEU A 9 16.78 -11.78 -9.08
CA LEU A 9 15.61 -12.38 -8.45
C LEU A 9 15.04 -13.56 -9.25
N ILE A 10 14.95 -13.39 -10.57
CA ILE A 10 14.49 -14.45 -11.48
C ILE A 10 15.46 -15.63 -11.46
N SER A 11 16.77 -15.39 -11.51
CA SER A 11 17.79 -16.46 -11.48
C SER A 11 17.80 -17.25 -10.15
N LEU A 12 17.36 -16.61 -9.05
CA LEU A 12 17.18 -17.23 -7.73
C LEU A 12 15.84 -17.98 -7.58
N GLY A 13 14.98 -17.95 -8.59
CA GLY A 13 13.69 -18.61 -8.55
C GLY A 13 12.67 -17.92 -7.64
N VAL A 14 12.77 -16.60 -7.50
CA VAL A 14 11.78 -15.81 -6.73
C VAL A 14 10.49 -15.72 -7.52
N ASP A 15 9.36 -16.11 -6.92
CA ASP A 15 8.05 -16.12 -7.59
C ASP A 15 7.44 -14.72 -7.71
N ARG A 16 7.69 -13.84 -6.74
CA ARG A 16 7.02 -12.53 -6.64
C ARG A 16 7.91 -11.47 -6.02
N VAL A 17 7.80 -10.24 -6.53
CA VAL A 17 8.48 -9.07 -5.97
C VAL A 17 7.47 -7.99 -5.60
N LEU A 18 7.53 -7.52 -4.34
CA LEU A 18 6.76 -6.37 -3.87
C LEU A 18 7.56 -5.09 -4.16
N THR A 19 6.92 -4.13 -4.80
CA THR A 19 7.58 -2.87 -5.17
C THR A 19 6.63 -1.67 -5.12
N SER A 20 7.19 -0.51 -4.82
CA SER A 20 6.55 0.80 -4.98
C SER A 20 7.03 1.55 -6.23
N GLY A 21 7.83 0.89 -7.08
CA GLY A 21 8.39 1.51 -8.27
C GLY A 21 9.52 2.50 -7.98
N LEU A 22 10.31 2.25 -6.94
CA LEU A 22 11.43 3.09 -6.49
C LEU A 22 11.00 4.49 -5.99
N LYS A 23 9.75 4.64 -5.57
CA LYS A 23 9.18 5.87 -5.01
C LYS A 23 8.50 5.59 -3.67
N GLU A 24 8.13 6.63 -2.95
CA GLU A 24 7.43 6.51 -1.66
C GLU A 24 6.08 5.81 -1.79
N THR A 25 5.39 6.02 -2.91
CA THR A 25 4.10 5.37 -3.19
C THR A 25 4.08 4.70 -4.55
N ALA A 26 3.27 3.65 -4.70
CA ALA A 26 3.09 2.97 -5.97
C ALA A 26 2.56 3.88 -7.09
N ILE A 27 1.71 4.86 -6.75
CA ILE A 27 1.22 5.85 -7.72
C ILE A 27 2.37 6.72 -8.24
N ALA A 28 3.25 7.19 -7.37
CA ALA A 28 4.41 7.97 -7.78
C ALA A 28 5.40 7.14 -8.61
N GLY A 29 5.48 5.82 -8.34
CA GLY A 29 6.33 4.88 -9.04
C GLY A 29 5.67 4.14 -10.21
N ALA A 30 4.48 4.57 -10.65
CA ALA A 30 3.67 3.83 -11.63
C ALA A 30 4.39 3.58 -12.97
N GLU A 31 5.22 4.49 -13.44
CA GLU A 31 5.99 4.29 -14.68
C GLU A 31 7.01 3.15 -14.53
N THR A 32 7.72 3.10 -13.40
CA THR A 32 8.64 1.99 -13.10
C THR A 32 7.89 0.67 -12.94
N ILE A 33 6.75 0.67 -12.24
CA ILE A 33 5.92 -0.53 -12.07
C ILE A 33 5.43 -1.03 -13.44
N ARG A 34 4.97 -0.14 -14.30
CA ARG A 34 4.57 -0.47 -15.68
C ARG A 34 5.73 -1.08 -16.47
N TYR A 35 6.92 -0.50 -16.37
CA TYR A 35 8.12 -1.04 -17.00
C TYR A 35 8.41 -2.46 -16.51
N LEU A 36 8.40 -2.68 -15.18
CA LEU A 36 8.65 -3.99 -14.59
C LEU A 36 7.61 -5.04 -15.02
N GLN A 37 6.34 -4.66 -15.03
CA GLN A 37 5.26 -5.56 -15.48
C GLN A 37 5.44 -5.95 -16.94
N LYS A 38 5.79 -4.99 -17.81
CA LYS A 38 5.96 -5.22 -19.24
C LYS A 38 7.17 -6.11 -19.54
N GLU A 39 8.31 -5.83 -18.91
CA GLU A 39 9.58 -6.51 -19.25
C GLU A 39 9.75 -7.85 -18.52
N TYR A 40 9.21 -7.97 -17.30
CA TYR A 40 9.48 -9.12 -16.41
C TYR A 40 8.23 -9.87 -15.94
N GLY A 41 7.03 -9.33 -16.15
CA GLY A 41 5.78 -9.88 -15.61
C GLY A 41 5.45 -11.32 -16.02
N GLU A 42 6.00 -11.80 -17.14
CA GLU A 42 5.86 -13.21 -17.55
C GLU A 42 6.81 -14.16 -16.81
N GLN A 43 7.86 -13.64 -16.19
CA GLN A 43 8.90 -14.43 -15.51
C GLN A 43 8.79 -14.36 -13.99
N ILE A 44 8.32 -13.23 -13.47
CA ILE A 44 8.18 -12.99 -12.02
C ILE A 44 6.95 -12.10 -11.78
N GLN A 45 6.15 -12.45 -10.78
CA GLN A 45 4.95 -11.70 -10.45
C GLN A 45 5.30 -10.33 -9.83
N ILE A 46 4.74 -9.27 -10.38
CA ILE A 46 4.92 -7.90 -9.86
C ILE A 46 3.74 -7.55 -8.94
N LEU A 47 4.02 -7.40 -7.65
CA LEU A 47 3.06 -6.99 -6.63
C LEU A 47 3.31 -5.53 -6.27
N ALA A 48 2.40 -4.63 -6.65
CA ALA A 48 2.53 -3.23 -6.28
C ALA A 48 2.04 -2.97 -4.86
N GLY A 49 2.80 -2.20 -4.10
CA GLY A 49 2.43 -1.80 -2.73
C GLY A 49 2.92 -0.40 -2.39
N SER A 50 2.54 0.06 -1.23
CA SER A 50 2.74 1.41 -0.68
C SER A 50 1.72 2.45 -1.16
N GLY A 51 0.89 2.92 -0.25
CA GLY A 51 -0.09 3.98 -0.46
C GLY A 51 -1.25 3.60 -1.38
N ILE A 52 -1.48 2.30 -1.64
CA ILE A 52 -2.60 1.85 -2.47
C ILE A 52 -3.87 1.78 -1.62
N ASN A 53 -4.94 2.38 -2.12
CA ASN A 53 -6.25 2.46 -1.47
C ASN A 53 -7.39 2.45 -2.51
N ILE A 54 -8.63 2.50 -2.03
CA ILE A 54 -9.84 2.45 -2.88
C ILE A 54 -9.93 3.61 -3.91
N GLN A 55 -9.32 4.76 -3.63
CA GLN A 55 -9.35 5.92 -4.51
C GLN A 55 -8.37 5.80 -5.69
N ASN A 56 -7.29 5.05 -5.53
CA ASN A 56 -6.20 5.02 -6.51
C ASN A 56 -5.93 3.65 -7.16
N VAL A 57 -6.42 2.54 -6.58
CA VAL A 57 -6.12 1.18 -7.07
C VAL A 57 -6.52 0.98 -8.52
N LYS A 58 -7.71 1.40 -8.91
CA LYS A 58 -8.19 1.25 -10.30
C LYS A 58 -7.32 1.99 -11.29
N LYS A 59 -6.99 3.25 -10.98
CA LYS A 59 -6.08 4.06 -11.80
C LYS A 59 -4.72 3.39 -11.95
N LEU A 60 -4.16 2.89 -10.85
CA LEU A 60 -2.85 2.22 -10.87
C LEU A 60 -2.86 0.99 -11.77
N ILE A 61 -3.86 0.10 -11.63
CA ILE A 61 -3.96 -1.11 -12.44
C ILE A 61 -4.09 -0.78 -13.92
N VAL A 62 -4.97 0.16 -14.28
CA VAL A 62 -5.16 0.58 -15.69
C VAL A 62 -3.88 1.20 -16.25
N GLN A 63 -3.17 2.00 -15.46
CA GLN A 63 -1.96 2.69 -15.90
C GLN A 63 -0.76 1.74 -16.07
N THR A 64 -0.66 0.72 -15.23
CA THR A 64 0.53 -0.14 -15.14
C THR A 64 0.36 -1.51 -15.76
N GLY A 65 -0.87 -2.00 -15.85
CA GLY A 65 -1.18 -3.37 -16.29
C GLY A 65 -0.84 -4.44 -15.25
N ILE A 66 -0.56 -4.07 -13.99
CA ILE A 66 -0.29 -5.05 -12.93
C ILE A 66 -1.52 -5.88 -12.60
N GLU A 67 -1.29 -7.13 -12.20
CA GLU A 67 -2.33 -8.08 -11.82
C GLU A 67 -2.45 -8.25 -10.30
N GLN A 68 -1.49 -7.73 -9.52
CA GLN A 68 -1.43 -7.91 -8.08
C GLN A 68 -1.16 -6.59 -7.36
N VAL A 69 -1.93 -6.32 -6.32
CA VAL A 69 -1.81 -5.14 -5.47
C VAL A 69 -1.86 -5.51 -3.99
N HIS A 70 -1.11 -4.77 -3.19
CA HIS A 70 -1.11 -4.85 -1.74
C HIS A 70 -1.63 -3.55 -1.14
N SER A 71 -2.59 -3.66 -0.23
CA SER A 71 -3.10 -2.53 0.57
C SER A 71 -3.25 -2.93 2.02
N SER A 72 -2.95 -2.03 2.93
CA SER A 72 -3.20 -2.24 4.36
C SER A 72 -4.68 -2.20 4.73
N CYS A 73 -5.52 -1.58 3.89
CA CYS A 73 -6.96 -1.40 4.13
C CYS A 73 -7.25 -0.94 5.56
N LYS A 74 -6.42 -0.01 6.06
CA LYS A 74 -6.46 0.40 7.45
C LYS A 74 -7.64 1.29 7.77
N GLY A 75 -8.23 1.03 8.94
CA GLY A 75 -9.16 1.91 9.64
C GLY A 75 -8.60 2.25 11.02
N TRP A 76 -9.37 3.02 11.76
CA TRP A 76 -9.01 3.45 13.10
C TRP A 76 -10.08 3.03 14.10
N LEU A 77 -9.68 2.47 15.23
CA LEU A 77 -10.53 2.27 16.40
C LEU A 77 -10.11 3.20 17.51
N GLN A 78 -11.12 3.76 18.19
CA GLN A 78 -10.89 4.63 19.32
C GLN A 78 -10.54 3.78 20.55
N ASP A 79 -9.46 4.15 21.21
CA ASP A 79 -9.08 3.61 22.52
C ASP A 79 -8.71 4.76 23.46
N MET A 80 -9.54 4.99 24.46
CA MET A 80 -9.33 6.05 25.45
C MET A 80 -8.43 5.60 26.61
N THR A 81 -8.03 4.32 26.67
CA THR A 81 -7.22 3.78 27.77
C THR A 81 -5.77 4.20 27.73
N THR A 82 -5.26 4.60 26.55
CA THR A 82 -3.88 5.00 26.31
C THR A 82 -3.66 6.51 26.41
N TYR A 83 -4.72 7.28 26.68
CA TYR A 83 -4.69 8.73 26.70
C TYR A 83 -5.42 9.28 27.95
N GLY A 84 -4.80 10.24 28.65
CA GLY A 84 -5.36 10.93 29.81
C GLY A 84 -4.69 12.29 30.03
N GLU A 85 -5.16 13.06 31.02
CA GLU A 85 -4.64 14.42 31.28
C GLU A 85 -3.14 14.44 31.58
N ASN A 86 -2.61 13.40 32.22
CA ASN A 86 -1.24 13.32 32.69
C ASN A 86 -0.42 12.20 32.05
N VAL A 87 -1.03 11.40 31.16
CA VAL A 87 -0.40 10.25 30.49
C VAL A 87 -0.83 10.21 29.03
N SER A 88 0.13 10.18 28.15
CA SER A 88 -0.14 10.01 26.72
C SER A 88 0.80 8.97 26.12
N PHE A 89 0.25 7.82 25.75
CA PHE A 89 0.88 6.86 24.85
C PHE A 89 0.17 6.95 23.50
N ALA A 90 0.21 8.15 22.89
CA ALA A 90 -0.48 8.41 21.63
C ALA A 90 0.12 7.57 20.52
N TYR A 91 -0.68 6.69 19.94
CA TYR A 91 -0.33 5.93 18.74
C TYR A 91 -0.46 6.81 17.47
N ARG A 92 -1.46 7.69 17.47
CA ARG A 92 -1.71 8.64 16.40
C ARG A 92 -1.25 10.02 16.83
N GLU A 93 -0.08 10.44 16.34
CA GLU A 93 0.47 11.77 16.59
C GLU A 93 -0.22 12.82 15.71
N GLU A 94 -0.22 14.07 16.18
CA GLU A 94 -0.67 15.22 15.40
C GLU A 94 0.38 15.51 14.31
N GLU A 95 0.30 14.80 13.19
CA GLU A 95 1.06 15.17 12.00
C GLU A 95 0.25 16.21 11.20
N GLN A 96 0.78 17.42 11.11
CA GLN A 96 0.32 18.49 10.20
C GLN A 96 -1.17 18.91 10.36
N GLY A 97 -1.73 18.82 11.57
CA GLY A 97 -3.06 19.35 11.86
C GLY A 97 -4.24 18.43 11.47
N GLU A 98 -3.98 17.21 11.05
CA GLU A 98 -5.03 16.27 10.64
C GLU A 98 -5.62 15.41 11.79
N CYS A 99 -4.94 15.34 12.94
CA CYS A 99 -5.42 14.59 14.10
C CYS A 99 -6.05 15.50 15.14
N LYS A 100 -7.32 15.31 15.45
CA LYS A 100 -7.98 16.02 16.54
C LYS A 100 -7.46 15.48 17.89
N LYS A 101 -7.47 16.33 18.91
CA LYS A 101 -6.98 16.02 20.27
C LYS A 101 -7.65 14.78 20.88
N ASP A 102 -8.90 14.52 20.53
CA ASP A 102 -9.70 13.36 20.95
C ASP A 102 -9.40 12.06 20.18
N GLN A 103 -8.61 12.12 19.11
CA GLN A 103 -8.22 10.98 18.29
C GLN A 103 -6.83 10.41 18.62
N ARG A 104 -6.13 10.97 19.60
CA ARG A 104 -4.76 10.54 19.96
C ARG A 104 -4.68 9.11 20.51
N GLY A 105 -5.76 8.60 21.10
CA GLY A 105 -5.85 7.22 21.56
C GLY A 105 -6.23 6.20 20.48
N ASP A 106 -6.50 6.65 19.25
CA ASP A 106 -6.90 5.77 18.16
C ASP A 106 -5.75 4.85 17.74
N TYR A 107 -6.06 3.62 17.39
CA TYR A 107 -5.08 2.67 16.85
C TYR A 107 -5.54 2.08 15.51
N GLU A 108 -4.56 1.69 14.70
CA GLU A 108 -4.82 1.12 13.38
C GLU A 108 -5.37 -0.30 13.47
N ILE A 109 -6.35 -0.58 12.63
CA ILE A 109 -6.88 -1.92 12.40
C ILE A 109 -6.98 -2.19 10.91
N VAL A 110 -7.12 -3.45 10.54
CA VAL A 110 -7.61 -3.82 9.20
C VAL A 110 -9.13 -3.72 9.23
N ASP A 111 -9.69 -2.79 8.46
CA ASP A 111 -11.13 -2.57 8.37
C ASP A 111 -11.74 -3.48 7.30
N THR A 112 -12.57 -4.43 7.71
CA THR A 112 -13.17 -5.42 6.80
C THR A 112 -14.10 -4.78 5.75
N SER A 113 -14.74 -3.66 6.07
CA SER A 113 -15.58 -2.92 5.12
C SER A 113 -14.73 -2.24 4.03
N ILE A 114 -13.55 -1.73 4.41
CA ILE A 114 -12.57 -1.16 3.47
C ILE A 114 -12.00 -2.27 2.61
N VAL A 115 -11.62 -3.43 3.18
CA VAL A 115 -11.14 -4.59 2.43
C VAL A 115 -12.15 -5.00 1.34
N LYS A 116 -13.42 -5.13 1.71
CA LYS A 116 -14.46 -5.51 0.74
C LYS A 116 -14.59 -4.49 -0.39
N LYS A 117 -14.68 -3.21 -0.08
CA LYS A 117 -14.74 -2.14 -1.10
C LYS A 117 -13.48 -2.10 -1.97
N PHE A 118 -12.32 -2.36 -1.38
CA PHE A 118 -11.06 -2.40 -2.12
C PHE A 118 -11.04 -3.55 -3.13
N ILE A 119 -11.44 -4.76 -2.73
CA ILE A 119 -11.55 -5.92 -3.62
C ILE A 119 -12.53 -5.63 -4.76
N ASP A 120 -13.73 -5.13 -4.44
CA ASP A 120 -14.73 -4.80 -5.44
C ASP A 120 -14.19 -3.78 -6.45
N MET A 121 -13.46 -2.77 -6.00
CA MET A 121 -12.85 -1.75 -6.87
C MET A 121 -11.73 -2.33 -7.74
N ALA A 122 -10.89 -3.19 -7.20
CA ALA A 122 -9.79 -3.82 -7.93
C ALA A 122 -10.28 -4.83 -8.99
N MET A 123 -11.40 -5.51 -8.73
CA MET A 123 -11.96 -6.55 -9.61
C MET A 123 -12.85 -6.00 -10.73
N THR A 124 -13.27 -4.73 -10.67
CA THR A 124 -14.18 -4.11 -11.69
C THR A 124 -13.46 -3.42 -12.85
N ILE A 125 -12.32 -3.93 -13.25
CA ILE A 125 -11.50 -3.36 -14.34
C ILE A 125 -11.71 -4.11 -15.63
#